data_c03916d86c89343841891767149cc6e2
#
_entry.id   c03916d86c89343841891767149cc6e2
#
_cell.length_a   1.000
_cell.length_b   1.000
_cell.length_c   1.000
_cell.angle_alpha   90.00
_cell.angle_beta   90.00
_cell.angle_gamma   90.00
#
_symmetry.space_group_name_H-M   'P 1'
#
loop_
_entity.id
_entity.type
_entity.pdbx_description
1 polymer ?
#
loop_
_entity_poly.entity_id
_entity_poly.type
_entity_poly.pdbx_seq_one_letter_code
_entity_poly.pdbx_strand_id
1 'polypeptide(L)'
;MLDSKKIYLPNKPNQKINVKKIFAIDSDLTVLGFKDKTQWVPETDPTYVFDKNTTLAILAGFQHDRRVMIQGYHGTGKSTHIEQVAARLNWPCVRINLDSHISRIDLLGKDAIVLRNEKQVTEFKEGILPWSVQNPVALVFDEYDVGRPDVMFVIQRILEVDGKLTLLDQNQVISPHSSFRLFATTNTVGMGDVTGLYHGTQQINQGQMDRWHILTTLNYLDRAHELSVVIGKVPELKNAKGKALAKSMIQLADLTRQGFINEDISSLMSPRTVLTWAQNYMIFKDIKHSFRLTFLNKCDEAERPIVAEYFQRCFGEDLTESHNPDS
;
A
#
# COMPACT_ATOMS: atom_id res chain seq x y z
N MET A 1 -11.01 -18.89 -1.52
CA MET A 1 -12.18 -19.55 -0.91
C MET A 1 -12.13 -19.29 0.58
N LEU A 2 -13.04 -18.47 1.09
CA LEU A 2 -13.25 -18.32 2.53
C LEU A 2 -13.95 -19.59 2.99
N ASP A 3 -13.19 -20.55 3.54
CA ASP A 3 -13.73 -21.79 4.06
C ASP A 3 -14.61 -21.49 5.27
N SER A 4 -15.82 -22.03 5.29
CA SER A 4 -16.89 -21.77 6.28
C SER A 4 -16.61 -22.28 7.70
N LYS A 5 -15.36 -22.56 8.05
CA LYS A 5 -14.95 -22.73 9.44
C LYS A 5 -15.17 -21.40 10.15
N LYS A 6 -15.99 -21.40 11.20
CA LYS A 6 -16.27 -20.22 12.04
C LYS A 6 -14.99 -19.46 12.33
N ILE A 7 -14.77 -18.40 11.54
CA ILE A 7 -13.64 -17.49 11.73
C ILE A 7 -13.96 -16.72 13.01
N TYR A 8 -13.19 -16.97 14.06
CA TYR A 8 -13.31 -16.18 15.29
C TYR A 8 -12.70 -14.82 15.05
N LEU A 9 -13.52 -13.79 15.06
CA LEU A 9 -13.08 -12.39 15.07
C LEU A 9 -13.54 -11.76 16.39
N PRO A 10 -12.67 -11.04 17.11
CA PRO A 10 -13.04 -10.36 18.35
C PRO A 10 -14.03 -9.23 18.04
N ASN A 11 -15.11 -9.12 18.80
CA ASN A 11 -16.22 -8.22 18.48
C ASN A 11 -15.91 -6.73 18.69
N LYS A 12 -15.12 -6.38 19.72
CA LYS A 12 -14.78 -4.97 20.03
C LYS A 12 -13.32 -4.83 20.48
N PRO A 13 -12.66 -3.72 20.13
CA PRO A 13 -11.32 -3.43 20.63
C PRO A 13 -11.39 -3.24 22.17
N ASN A 14 -10.49 -3.89 22.88
CA ASN A 14 -10.53 -4.04 24.34
C ASN A 14 -9.17 -3.80 25.02
N GLN A 15 -8.13 -3.46 24.28
CA GLN A 15 -6.79 -3.19 24.78
C GLN A 15 -6.39 -1.73 24.55
N LYS A 16 -5.92 -1.05 25.60
CA LYS A 16 -5.33 0.27 25.52
C LYS A 16 -3.90 0.19 25.03
N ILE A 17 -3.55 0.98 24.02
CA ILE A 17 -2.26 1.02 23.36
C ILE A 17 -1.71 2.44 23.43
N ASN A 18 -0.53 2.61 24.03
CA ASN A 18 0.17 3.89 24.09
C ASN A 18 0.87 4.15 22.76
N VAL A 19 0.53 5.25 22.09
CA VAL A 19 1.02 5.58 20.75
C VAL A 19 2.51 5.83 20.74
N LYS A 20 3.04 6.59 21.70
CA LYS A 20 4.47 6.88 21.82
C LYS A 20 5.31 5.61 21.93
N LYS A 21 4.86 4.68 22.78
CA LYS A 21 5.59 3.43 23.03
C LYS A 21 5.58 2.47 21.82
N ILE A 22 4.45 2.38 21.13
CA ILE A 22 4.27 1.37 20.07
C ILE A 22 4.72 1.86 18.70
N PHE A 23 4.52 3.15 18.39
CA PHE A 23 4.81 3.72 17.09
C PHE A 23 6.06 4.60 17.08
N ALA A 24 6.72 4.78 18.22
CA ALA A 24 7.87 5.68 18.40
C ALA A 24 7.59 7.13 17.96
N ILE A 25 6.33 7.57 18.05
CA ILE A 25 5.87 8.89 17.68
C ILE A 25 5.68 9.71 18.95
N ASP A 26 6.14 10.96 18.95
CA ASP A 26 5.94 11.87 20.07
C ASP A 26 4.47 12.31 20.13
N SER A 27 3.68 11.56 20.90
CA SER A 27 2.25 11.73 21.12
C SER A 27 1.83 11.05 22.41
N ASP A 28 1.08 11.74 23.26
CA ASP A 28 0.52 11.20 24.51
C ASP A 28 -0.79 10.43 24.30
N LEU A 29 -1.19 10.23 23.05
CA LEU A 29 -2.43 9.53 22.72
C LEU A 29 -2.38 8.07 23.18
N THR A 30 -3.52 7.63 23.69
CA THR A 30 -3.82 6.22 23.95
C THR A 30 -4.99 5.82 23.07
N VAL A 31 -4.85 4.74 22.34
CA VAL A 31 -5.83 4.23 21.39
C VAL A 31 -6.28 2.83 21.79
N LEU A 32 -7.42 2.40 21.25
CA LEU A 32 -7.91 1.05 21.47
C LEU A 32 -7.48 0.14 20.31
N GLY A 33 -7.07 -1.08 20.65
CA GLY A 33 -6.83 -2.18 19.74
C GLY A 33 -7.43 -3.47 20.27
N PHE A 34 -7.24 -4.57 19.57
CA PHE A 34 -7.65 -5.89 20.03
C PHE A 34 -6.52 -6.54 20.85
N LYS A 35 -6.91 -7.28 21.89
CA LYS A 35 -5.97 -8.05 22.69
C LYS A 35 -5.46 -9.27 21.92
N ASP A 36 -6.37 -9.96 21.23
CA ASP A 36 -6.08 -11.21 20.57
C ASP A 36 -5.74 -10.99 19.09
N LYS A 37 -4.62 -11.58 18.64
CA LYS A 37 -4.22 -11.59 17.24
C LYS A 37 -4.96 -12.71 16.50
N THR A 38 -5.60 -12.39 15.40
CA THR A 38 -6.26 -13.36 14.51
C THR A 38 -5.42 -13.59 13.25
N GLN A 39 -5.78 -14.60 12.46
CA GLN A 39 -5.12 -14.87 11.17
C GLN A 39 -5.23 -13.72 10.14
N TRP A 40 -6.17 -12.79 10.34
CA TRP A 40 -6.39 -11.63 9.47
C TRP A 40 -5.58 -10.39 9.89
N VAL A 41 -4.88 -10.47 11.01
CA VAL A 41 -4.00 -9.38 11.44
C VAL A 41 -2.70 -9.47 10.66
N PRO A 42 -2.27 -8.40 9.98
CA PRO A 42 -1.01 -8.41 9.22
C PRO A 42 0.20 -8.72 10.10
N GLU A 43 1.24 -9.26 9.49
CA GLU A 43 2.51 -9.49 10.19
C GLU A 43 3.19 -8.16 10.54
N THR A 44 3.72 -8.09 11.76
CA THR A 44 4.44 -6.91 12.24
C THR A 44 5.85 -6.88 11.67
N ASP A 45 6.20 -5.81 10.97
CA ASP A 45 7.57 -5.53 10.56
C ASP A 45 8.28 -4.73 11.66
N PRO A 46 9.27 -5.32 12.36
CA PRO A 46 9.99 -4.64 13.45
C PRO A 46 10.90 -3.49 12.96
N THR A 47 11.20 -3.45 11.66
CA THR A 47 12.05 -2.41 11.04
C THR A 47 11.23 -1.27 10.44
N TYR A 48 9.90 -1.32 10.56
CA TYR A 48 9.03 -0.33 9.96
C TYR A 48 9.15 1.04 10.64
N VAL A 49 9.35 2.09 9.86
CA VAL A 49 9.43 3.48 10.31
C VAL A 49 8.10 4.17 10.05
N PHE A 50 7.51 4.74 11.11
CA PHE A 50 6.22 5.40 11.03
C PHE A 50 6.36 6.91 10.75
N ASP A 51 5.70 7.41 9.70
CA ASP A 51 5.46 8.84 9.54
C ASP A 51 4.44 9.33 10.56
N LYS A 52 4.79 10.36 11.31
CA LYS A 52 3.97 10.87 12.41
C LYS A 52 2.56 11.27 11.96
N ASN A 53 2.47 12.10 10.94
CA ASN A 53 1.20 12.71 10.52
C ASN A 53 0.27 11.66 9.91
N THR A 54 0.81 10.82 9.04
CA THR A 54 0.04 9.73 8.42
C THR A 54 -0.42 8.71 9.45
N THR A 55 0.43 8.36 10.43
CA THR A 55 0.06 7.44 11.51
C THR A 55 -1.07 8.01 12.36
N LEU A 56 -1.00 9.29 12.74
CA LEU A 56 -2.06 9.93 13.52
C LEU A 56 -3.38 9.99 12.74
N ALA A 57 -3.33 10.26 11.43
CA ALA A 57 -4.50 10.22 10.56
C ALA A 57 -5.14 8.81 10.51
N ILE A 58 -4.34 7.76 10.34
CA ILE A 58 -4.82 6.36 10.35
C ILE A 58 -5.39 6.00 11.72
N LEU A 59 -4.72 6.38 12.82
CA LEU A 59 -5.23 6.14 14.17
C LEU A 59 -6.58 6.85 14.42
N ALA A 60 -6.77 8.06 13.87
CA ALA A 60 -8.07 8.74 13.90
C ALA A 60 -9.15 7.91 13.16
N GLY A 61 -8.79 7.29 12.03
CA GLY A 61 -9.64 6.35 11.32
C GLY A 61 -10.07 5.19 12.20
N PHE A 62 -9.14 4.53 12.87
CA PHE A 62 -9.43 3.41 13.76
C PHE A 62 -10.28 3.79 14.98
N GLN A 63 -9.99 4.91 15.63
CA GLN A 63 -10.63 5.30 16.88
C GLN A 63 -11.98 5.99 16.70
N HIS A 64 -12.14 6.79 15.65
CA HIS A 64 -13.30 7.66 15.46
C HIS A 64 -14.11 7.34 14.22
N ASP A 65 -13.91 6.15 13.65
CA ASP A 65 -14.59 5.71 12.42
C ASP A 65 -14.49 6.73 11.27
N ARG A 66 -13.30 7.35 11.12
CA ARG A 66 -13.04 8.26 10.03
C ARG A 66 -12.55 7.48 8.81
N ARG A 67 -13.10 7.78 7.65
CA ARG A 67 -12.64 7.26 6.38
C ARG A 67 -11.38 8.00 5.99
N VAL A 68 -10.27 7.29 5.82
CA VAL A 68 -8.95 7.90 5.59
C VAL A 68 -8.43 7.46 4.24
N MET A 69 -8.06 8.44 3.41
CA MET A 69 -7.35 8.21 2.17
C MET A 69 -5.91 8.68 2.29
N ILE A 70 -4.97 7.87 1.83
CA ILE A 70 -3.55 8.20 1.80
C ILE A 70 -3.11 8.37 0.35
N GLN A 71 -2.69 9.57 0.01
CA GLN A 71 -2.09 9.86 -1.28
C GLN A 71 -0.57 9.88 -1.21
N GLY A 72 0.08 9.71 -2.34
CA GLY A 72 1.54 9.83 -2.45
C GLY A 72 2.11 9.04 -3.62
N TYR A 73 3.36 9.31 -3.95
CA TYR A 73 4.03 8.65 -5.05
C TYR A 73 4.05 7.13 -4.93
N HIS A 74 4.24 6.47 -6.07
CA HIS A 74 4.40 5.02 -6.11
C HIS A 74 5.55 4.55 -5.21
N GLY A 75 5.32 3.45 -4.47
CA GLY A 75 6.35 2.81 -3.64
C GLY A 75 6.70 3.54 -2.33
N THR A 76 5.93 4.57 -1.90
CA THR A 76 6.10 5.22 -0.60
C THR A 76 5.62 4.37 0.59
N GLY A 77 4.96 3.24 0.33
CA GLY A 77 4.50 2.34 1.39
C GLY A 77 3.12 2.68 1.96
N LYS A 78 2.25 3.39 1.22
CA LYS A 78 0.91 3.81 1.66
C LYS A 78 0.08 2.67 2.26
N SER A 79 -0.12 1.61 1.51
CA SER A 79 -0.90 0.43 1.95
C SER A 79 -0.22 -0.30 3.10
N THR A 80 1.10 -0.46 3.02
CA THR A 80 1.91 -1.05 4.09
C THR A 80 1.81 -0.24 5.38
N HIS A 81 1.69 1.09 5.30
CA HIS A 81 1.53 1.94 6.48
C HIS A 81 0.24 1.63 7.22
N ILE A 82 -0.87 1.50 6.50
CA ILE A 82 -2.16 1.10 7.10
C ILE A 82 -2.05 -0.30 7.71
N GLU A 83 -1.49 -1.27 6.98
CA GLU A 83 -1.29 -2.64 7.46
C GLU A 83 -0.41 -2.69 8.70
N GLN A 84 0.67 -1.91 8.76
CA GLN A 84 1.56 -1.87 9.92
C GLN A 84 0.94 -1.17 11.13
N VAL A 85 0.05 -0.21 10.95
CA VAL A 85 -0.76 0.34 12.04
C VAL A 85 -1.77 -0.70 12.52
N ALA A 86 -2.50 -1.35 11.61
CA ALA A 86 -3.44 -2.41 11.93
C ALA A 86 -2.78 -3.57 12.70
N ALA A 87 -1.58 -4.00 12.26
CA ALA A 87 -0.80 -5.05 12.92
C ALA A 87 -0.51 -4.73 14.40
N ARG A 88 -0.15 -3.48 14.69
CA ARG A 88 0.16 -3.05 16.08
C ARG A 88 -1.07 -2.83 16.95
N LEU A 89 -2.22 -2.66 16.32
CA LEU A 89 -3.51 -2.62 16.99
C LEU A 89 -4.16 -4.01 17.12
N ASN A 90 -3.53 -5.07 16.60
CA ASN A 90 -4.11 -6.40 16.39
C ASN A 90 -5.46 -6.33 15.65
N TRP A 91 -5.63 -5.33 14.77
CA TRP A 91 -6.85 -5.13 14.01
C TRP A 91 -6.82 -5.97 12.74
N PRO A 92 -7.82 -6.85 12.55
CA PRO A 92 -7.94 -7.60 11.29
C PRO A 92 -7.97 -6.64 10.11
N CYS A 93 -7.20 -6.92 9.06
CA CYS A 93 -7.06 -6.04 7.91
C CYS A 93 -7.20 -6.83 6.61
N VAL A 94 -8.03 -6.32 5.71
CA VAL A 94 -8.26 -6.87 4.39
C VAL A 94 -7.91 -5.81 3.37
N ARG A 95 -7.06 -6.15 2.41
CA ARG A 95 -6.66 -5.25 1.32
C ARG A 95 -7.20 -5.76 0.00
N ILE A 96 -7.81 -4.87 -0.76
CA ILE A 96 -8.30 -5.09 -2.11
C ILE A 96 -7.61 -4.10 -3.03
N ASN A 97 -6.88 -4.61 -4.03
CA ASN A 97 -6.32 -3.77 -5.08
C ASN A 97 -7.41 -3.52 -6.13
N LEU A 98 -7.75 -2.27 -6.38
CA LEU A 98 -8.75 -1.87 -7.36
C LEU A 98 -8.08 -1.71 -8.73
N ASP A 99 -7.85 -2.83 -9.40
CA ASP A 99 -7.37 -2.83 -10.77
C ASP A 99 -8.53 -2.77 -11.79
N SER A 100 -8.19 -2.63 -13.06
CA SER A 100 -9.16 -2.58 -14.16
C SER A 100 -9.94 -3.88 -14.40
N HIS A 101 -9.57 -4.98 -13.73
CA HIS A 101 -10.20 -6.29 -13.89
C HIS A 101 -11.23 -6.59 -12.80
N ILE A 102 -11.14 -5.93 -11.64
CA ILE A 102 -12.10 -6.09 -10.56
C ILE A 102 -13.47 -5.59 -11.02
N SER A 103 -14.47 -6.45 -10.88
CA SER A 103 -15.85 -6.16 -11.22
C SER A 103 -16.73 -6.05 -9.96
N ARG A 104 -17.93 -5.50 -10.11
CA ARG A 104 -18.94 -5.46 -9.06
C ARG A 104 -19.23 -6.84 -8.47
N ILE A 105 -19.27 -7.88 -9.31
CA ILE A 105 -19.55 -9.27 -8.89
C ILE A 105 -18.43 -9.82 -8.00
N ASP A 106 -17.18 -9.46 -8.28
CA ASP A 106 -16.04 -9.91 -7.46
C ASP A 106 -16.08 -9.32 -6.07
N LEU A 107 -16.57 -8.08 -5.93
CA LEU A 107 -16.72 -7.43 -4.63
C LEU A 107 -17.94 -7.91 -3.86
N LEU A 108 -19.12 -7.95 -4.49
CA LEU A 108 -20.39 -8.22 -3.82
C LEU A 108 -20.66 -9.71 -3.63
N GLY A 109 -20.24 -10.53 -4.59
CA GLY A 109 -20.54 -11.96 -4.64
C GLY A 109 -21.36 -12.31 -5.87
N LYS A 110 -21.57 -13.61 -6.03
CA LYS A 110 -22.26 -14.19 -7.20
C LYS A 110 -22.97 -15.47 -6.86
N ASP A 111 -23.99 -15.78 -7.66
CA ASP A 111 -24.61 -17.09 -7.64
C ASP A 111 -23.63 -18.15 -8.18
N ALA A 112 -23.54 -19.24 -7.48
CA ALA A 112 -22.73 -20.39 -7.86
C ALA A 112 -23.55 -21.68 -7.77
N ILE A 113 -23.38 -22.54 -8.75
CA ILE A 113 -23.97 -23.89 -8.71
C ILE A 113 -23.09 -24.76 -7.81
N VAL A 114 -23.68 -25.27 -6.75
CA VAL A 114 -23.03 -26.18 -5.80
C VAL A 114 -23.78 -27.52 -5.75
N LEU A 115 -23.04 -28.61 -5.52
CA LEU A 115 -23.62 -29.91 -5.30
C LEU A 115 -23.96 -30.09 -3.82
N ARG A 116 -25.26 -30.24 -3.50
CA ARG A 116 -25.72 -30.65 -2.17
C ARG A 116 -26.59 -31.90 -2.29
N ASN A 117 -26.19 -32.95 -1.59
CA ASN A 117 -26.87 -34.25 -1.61
C ASN A 117 -27.11 -34.76 -3.05
N GLU A 118 -26.08 -34.72 -3.89
CA GLU A 118 -26.08 -35.10 -5.31
C GLU A 118 -26.99 -34.28 -6.23
N LYS A 119 -27.60 -33.21 -5.74
CA LYS A 119 -28.39 -32.28 -6.52
C LYS A 119 -27.65 -30.97 -6.75
N GLN A 120 -27.78 -30.42 -7.95
CA GLN A 120 -27.29 -29.09 -8.27
C GLN A 120 -28.27 -28.07 -7.67
N VAL A 121 -27.76 -27.18 -6.84
CA VAL A 121 -28.51 -26.05 -6.30
C VAL A 121 -27.75 -24.75 -6.54
N THR A 122 -28.47 -23.68 -6.84
CA THR A 122 -27.88 -22.35 -6.92
C THR A 122 -27.78 -21.77 -5.52
N GLU A 123 -26.60 -21.34 -5.14
CA GLU A 123 -26.32 -20.71 -3.86
C GLU A 123 -25.54 -19.41 -4.08
N PHE A 124 -25.97 -18.33 -3.43
CA PHE A 124 -25.22 -17.09 -3.46
C PHE A 124 -23.92 -17.24 -2.63
N LYS A 125 -22.80 -16.98 -3.27
CA LYS A 125 -21.49 -16.88 -2.60
C LYS A 125 -21.18 -15.43 -2.34
N GLU A 126 -21.21 -15.06 -1.05
CA GLU A 126 -20.89 -13.73 -0.58
C GLU A 126 -19.48 -13.32 -0.98
N GLY A 127 -19.32 -12.08 -1.46
CA GLY A 127 -18.04 -11.48 -1.81
C GLY A 127 -17.31 -10.90 -0.60
N ILE A 128 -16.10 -10.40 -0.84
CA ILE A 128 -15.25 -9.88 0.23
C ILE A 128 -15.78 -8.59 0.85
N LEU A 129 -16.51 -7.76 0.08
CA LEU A 129 -17.03 -6.49 0.57
C LEU A 129 -18.17 -6.66 1.58
N PRO A 130 -19.26 -7.40 1.31
CA PRO A 130 -20.31 -7.67 2.29
C PRO A 130 -19.76 -8.33 3.55
N TRP A 131 -18.86 -9.32 3.38
CA TRP A 131 -18.20 -9.97 4.51
C TRP A 131 -17.41 -8.96 5.35
N SER A 132 -16.60 -8.09 4.73
CA SER A 132 -15.80 -7.11 5.45
C SER A 132 -16.67 -6.12 6.23
N VAL A 133 -17.76 -5.62 5.60
CA VAL A 133 -18.69 -4.68 6.22
C VAL A 133 -19.34 -5.26 7.47
N GLN A 134 -19.64 -6.56 7.48
CA GLN A 134 -20.28 -7.25 8.61
C GLN A 134 -19.32 -7.63 9.75
N ASN A 135 -18.02 -7.46 9.56
CA ASN A 135 -17.01 -7.93 10.50
C ASN A 135 -16.13 -6.79 11.04
N PRO A 136 -15.48 -6.98 12.20
CA PRO A 136 -14.57 -6.01 12.82
C PRO A 136 -13.22 -5.96 12.09
N VAL A 137 -13.22 -5.57 10.85
CA VAL A 137 -12.04 -5.51 9.99
C VAL A 137 -11.79 -4.10 9.48
N ALA A 138 -10.53 -3.79 9.22
CA ALA A 138 -10.11 -2.65 8.43
C ALA A 138 -10.05 -3.07 6.96
N LEU A 139 -10.90 -2.50 6.13
CA LEU A 139 -10.89 -2.70 4.69
C LEU A 139 -10.05 -1.60 4.04
N VAL A 140 -9.09 -1.99 3.22
CA VAL A 140 -8.19 -1.08 2.50
C VAL A 140 -8.43 -1.23 1.00
N PHE A 141 -8.94 -0.19 0.36
CA PHE A 141 -8.95 -0.10 -1.09
C PHE A 141 -7.63 0.49 -1.57
N ASP A 142 -6.80 -0.34 -2.17
CA ASP A 142 -5.52 0.07 -2.73
C ASP A 142 -5.69 0.52 -4.18
N GLU A 143 -4.96 1.57 -4.58
CA GLU A 143 -5.06 2.16 -5.92
C GLU A 143 -6.49 2.61 -6.27
N TYR A 144 -7.12 3.33 -5.35
CA TYR A 144 -8.52 3.78 -5.46
C TYR A 144 -8.80 4.59 -6.73
N ASP A 145 -7.81 5.30 -7.24
CA ASP A 145 -7.84 6.10 -8.47
C ASP A 145 -7.79 5.27 -9.77
N VAL A 146 -7.56 3.96 -9.69
CA VAL A 146 -7.59 3.03 -10.84
C VAL A 146 -8.92 2.28 -10.94
N GLY A 147 -9.76 2.38 -9.91
CA GLY A 147 -11.01 1.66 -9.81
C GLY A 147 -12.00 1.99 -10.94
N ARG A 148 -12.65 0.94 -11.49
CA ARG A 148 -13.67 1.10 -12.53
C ARG A 148 -14.89 1.85 -11.99
N PRO A 149 -15.58 2.68 -12.82
CA PRO A 149 -16.74 3.45 -12.39
C PRO A 149 -17.86 2.61 -11.77
N ASP A 150 -18.16 1.43 -12.32
CA ASP A 150 -19.18 0.51 -11.82
C ASP A 150 -18.86 -0.04 -10.42
N VAL A 151 -17.59 -0.28 -10.13
CA VAL A 151 -17.05 -0.67 -8.81
C VAL A 151 -17.12 0.51 -7.85
N MET A 152 -16.75 1.71 -8.31
CA MET A 152 -16.76 2.91 -7.50
C MET A 152 -18.14 3.29 -6.98
N PHE A 153 -19.20 3.06 -7.77
CA PHE A 153 -20.59 3.26 -7.31
C PHE A 153 -20.99 2.34 -6.16
N VAL A 154 -20.51 1.10 -6.16
CA VAL A 154 -20.73 0.17 -5.04
C VAL A 154 -20.01 0.64 -3.78
N ILE A 155 -18.77 1.05 -3.91
CA ILE A 155 -17.94 1.56 -2.81
C ILE A 155 -18.53 2.86 -2.26
N GLN A 156 -19.02 3.74 -3.13
CA GLN A 156 -19.63 5.01 -2.73
C GLN A 156 -20.74 4.82 -1.69
N ARG A 157 -21.52 3.75 -1.77
CA ARG A 157 -22.63 3.51 -0.85
C ARG A 157 -22.13 3.25 0.59
N ILE A 158 -21.01 2.57 0.76
CA ILE A 158 -20.42 2.37 2.10
C ILE A 158 -19.65 3.61 2.61
N LEU A 159 -19.42 4.59 1.75
CA LEU A 159 -18.85 5.89 2.12
C LEU A 159 -19.91 6.88 2.63
N GLU A 160 -21.20 6.56 2.56
CA GLU A 160 -22.26 7.39 3.14
C GLU A 160 -22.23 7.36 4.67
N VAL A 161 -22.90 8.32 5.30
CA VAL A 161 -22.89 8.46 6.78
C VAL A 161 -23.40 7.19 7.48
N ASP A 162 -24.44 6.56 6.95
CA ASP A 162 -24.98 5.30 7.48
C ASP A 162 -24.23 4.07 6.98
N GLY A 163 -23.42 4.19 5.91
CA GLY A 163 -22.51 3.18 5.39
C GLY A 163 -23.15 1.85 4.98
N LYS A 164 -24.48 1.81 4.77
CA LYS A 164 -25.21 0.57 4.49
C LYS A 164 -24.94 0.06 3.10
N LEU A 165 -24.70 -1.24 2.98
CA LEU A 165 -24.55 -1.93 1.70
C LEU A 165 -25.83 -2.65 1.34
N THR A 166 -26.36 -2.37 0.14
CA THR A 166 -27.57 -3.04 -0.38
C THR A 166 -27.18 -4.09 -1.42
N LEU A 167 -27.52 -5.34 -1.13
CA LEU A 167 -27.43 -6.47 -2.07
C LEU A 167 -28.79 -6.66 -2.74
N LEU A 168 -28.93 -6.07 -3.94
CA LEU A 168 -30.21 -6.06 -4.66
C LEU A 168 -30.68 -7.47 -5.01
N ASP A 169 -29.77 -8.32 -5.48
CA ASP A 169 -30.05 -9.70 -5.90
C ASP A 169 -30.49 -10.60 -4.74
N GLN A 170 -30.17 -10.21 -3.51
CA GLN A 170 -30.52 -10.91 -2.28
C GLN A 170 -31.62 -10.20 -1.47
N ASN A 171 -32.11 -9.05 -1.96
CA ASN A 171 -33.05 -8.19 -1.24
C ASN A 171 -32.61 -7.93 0.23
N GLN A 172 -31.31 -7.71 0.42
CA GLN A 172 -30.72 -7.56 1.75
C GLN A 172 -30.03 -6.21 1.90
N VAL A 173 -30.17 -5.60 3.08
CA VAL A 173 -29.43 -4.40 3.49
C VAL A 173 -28.53 -4.76 4.65
N ILE A 174 -27.23 -4.58 4.47
CA ILE A 174 -26.18 -4.88 5.44
C ILE A 174 -25.76 -3.58 6.11
N SER A 175 -25.81 -3.55 7.44
CA SER A 175 -25.27 -2.45 8.25
C SER A 175 -23.82 -2.75 8.64
N PRO A 176 -22.94 -1.73 8.65
CA PRO A 176 -21.56 -1.92 9.05
C PRO A 176 -21.44 -2.39 10.52
N HIS A 177 -20.48 -3.28 10.76
CA HIS A 177 -20.09 -3.64 12.11
C HIS A 177 -19.48 -2.41 12.82
N SER A 178 -19.76 -2.23 14.12
CA SER A 178 -19.28 -1.05 14.88
C SER A 178 -17.77 -0.88 14.90
N SER A 179 -17.02 -1.96 14.65
CA SER A 179 -15.56 -1.96 14.52
C SER A 179 -15.08 -2.15 13.07
N PHE A 180 -15.95 -2.02 12.08
CA PHE A 180 -15.54 -1.93 10.68
C PHE A 180 -14.82 -0.60 10.46
N ARG A 181 -13.75 -0.59 9.67
CA ARG A 181 -12.98 0.61 9.33
C ARG A 181 -12.66 0.61 7.84
N LEU A 182 -12.59 1.81 7.26
CA LEU A 182 -12.39 1.97 5.82
C LEU A 182 -11.24 2.91 5.52
N PHE A 183 -10.32 2.42 4.69
CA PHE A 183 -9.14 3.13 4.23
C PHE A 183 -9.02 3.01 2.71
N ALA A 184 -8.32 3.97 2.11
CA ALA A 184 -7.90 3.86 0.71
C ALA A 184 -6.50 4.42 0.51
N THR A 185 -5.88 4.03 -0.59
CA THR A 185 -4.65 4.64 -1.10
C THR A 185 -4.86 5.13 -2.53
N THR A 186 -4.15 6.18 -2.91
CA THR A 186 -4.17 6.73 -4.26
C THR A 186 -2.78 7.23 -4.65
N ASN A 187 -2.45 7.15 -5.92
CA ASN A 187 -1.20 7.69 -6.47
C ASN A 187 -1.39 9.14 -6.97
N THR A 188 -2.60 9.52 -7.27
CA THR A 188 -2.97 10.86 -7.73
C THR A 188 -3.89 11.54 -6.70
N VAL A 189 -4.06 12.86 -6.80
CA VAL A 189 -4.97 13.62 -5.92
C VAL A 189 -6.43 13.46 -6.36
N GLY A 190 -6.74 12.42 -7.12
CA GLY A 190 -8.09 12.23 -7.70
C GLY A 190 -8.34 13.07 -8.94
N MET A 191 -7.35 13.78 -9.46
CA MET A 191 -7.46 14.59 -10.67
C MET A 191 -7.16 13.81 -11.97
N GLY A 192 -6.89 12.50 -11.84
CA GLY A 192 -6.41 11.68 -12.93
C GLY A 192 -4.94 11.94 -13.25
N ASP A 193 -4.46 11.30 -14.29
CA ASP A 193 -3.06 11.45 -14.72
C ASP A 193 -2.88 12.74 -15.54
N VAL A 194 -2.55 13.82 -14.88
CA VAL A 194 -2.23 15.10 -15.52
C VAL A 194 -0.83 15.07 -16.15
N THR A 195 0.02 14.15 -15.67
CA THR A 195 1.45 14.09 -16.01
C THR A 195 1.81 13.01 -17.03
N GLY A 196 0.87 12.13 -17.39
CA GLY A 196 1.13 10.96 -18.24
C GLY A 196 1.92 9.83 -17.57
N LEU A 197 2.18 9.94 -16.26
CA LEU A 197 3.03 9.02 -15.49
C LEU A 197 2.25 7.88 -14.83
N TYR A 198 0.94 8.05 -14.68
CA TYR A 198 0.05 7.10 -14.03
C TYR A 198 -1.06 6.64 -14.99
N HIS A 199 -0.64 5.98 -16.09
CA HIS A 199 -1.57 5.43 -17.07
C HIS A 199 -2.61 4.53 -16.39
N GLY A 200 -3.89 4.77 -16.70
CA GLY A 200 -5.01 4.02 -16.16
C GLY A 200 -5.67 4.65 -14.93
N THR A 201 -5.10 5.71 -14.33
CA THR A 201 -5.79 6.45 -13.28
C THR A 201 -6.94 7.26 -13.86
N GLN A 202 -8.06 7.28 -13.13
CA GLN A 202 -9.27 8.01 -13.54
C GLN A 202 -9.48 9.22 -12.64
N GLN A 203 -10.16 10.23 -13.16
CA GLN A 203 -10.64 11.31 -12.34
C GLN A 203 -11.67 10.79 -11.34
N ILE A 204 -11.39 10.95 -10.05
CA ILE A 204 -12.35 10.63 -9.01
C ILE A 204 -13.38 11.75 -8.95
N ASN A 205 -14.66 11.38 -8.98
CA ASN A 205 -15.74 12.35 -8.83
C ASN A 205 -15.58 13.12 -7.50
N GLN A 206 -15.69 14.45 -7.55
CA GLN A 206 -15.52 15.31 -6.37
C GLN A 206 -16.46 14.91 -5.22
N GLY A 207 -17.70 14.50 -5.52
CA GLY A 207 -18.62 13.97 -4.52
C GLY A 207 -18.15 12.70 -3.85
N GLN A 208 -17.34 11.86 -4.51
CA GLN A 208 -16.70 10.69 -3.88
C GLN A 208 -15.53 11.12 -3.00
N MET A 209 -14.74 12.10 -3.43
CA MET A 209 -13.64 12.63 -2.63
C MET A 209 -14.12 13.28 -1.34
N ASP A 210 -15.23 14.01 -1.38
CA ASP A 210 -15.85 14.67 -0.23
C ASP A 210 -16.30 13.69 0.88
N ARG A 211 -16.52 12.43 0.53
CA ARG A 211 -16.89 11.37 1.48
C ARG A 211 -15.70 10.80 2.27
N TRP A 212 -14.47 11.08 1.84
CA TRP A 212 -13.28 10.76 2.60
C TRP A 212 -13.04 11.85 3.64
N HIS A 213 -13.16 11.50 4.94
CA HIS A 213 -13.09 12.47 6.03
C HIS A 213 -11.69 13.03 6.26
N ILE A 214 -10.67 12.25 5.94
CA ILE A 214 -9.26 12.60 6.11
C ILE A 214 -8.51 12.22 4.84
N LEU A 215 -7.82 13.19 4.26
CA LEU A 215 -6.85 12.97 3.20
C LEU A 215 -5.47 13.33 3.74
N THR A 216 -4.54 12.39 3.73
CA THR A 216 -3.16 12.60 4.18
C THR A 216 -2.17 12.22 3.08
N THR A 217 -0.99 12.82 3.10
CA THR A 217 0.05 12.55 2.11
C THR A 217 1.20 11.81 2.76
N LEU A 218 1.58 10.67 2.18
CA LEU A 218 2.78 9.91 2.57
C LEU A 218 3.86 10.10 1.51
N ASN A 219 4.89 10.84 1.86
CA ASN A 219 6.05 11.07 1.01
C ASN A 219 7.15 10.03 1.27
N TYR A 220 8.24 10.12 0.49
CA TYR A 220 9.43 9.31 0.74
C TYR A 220 10.04 9.63 2.11
N LEU A 221 10.61 8.61 2.72
CA LEU A 221 11.37 8.74 3.96
C LEU A 221 12.59 9.65 3.73
N ASP A 222 13.02 10.35 4.78
CA ASP A 222 14.33 10.98 4.74
C ASP A 222 15.46 9.94 4.66
N ARG A 223 16.65 10.38 4.23
CA ARG A 223 17.80 9.50 4.00
C ARG A 223 18.19 8.67 5.21
N ALA A 224 18.07 9.21 6.41
CA ALA A 224 18.48 8.50 7.63
C ALA A 224 17.52 7.35 7.95
N HIS A 225 16.24 7.61 7.82
CA HIS A 225 15.21 6.59 8.01
C HIS A 225 15.24 5.54 6.90
N GLU A 226 15.39 5.94 5.64
CA GLU A 226 15.52 4.99 4.52
C GLU A 226 16.76 4.10 4.69
N LEU A 227 17.89 4.67 5.13
CA LEU A 227 19.08 3.89 5.46
C LEU A 227 18.81 2.87 6.56
N SER A 228 18.09 3.25 7.60
CA SER A 228 17.76 2.34 8.70
C SER A 228 16.92 1.15 8.22
N VAL A 229 15.97 1.40 7.31
CA VAL A 229 15.16 0.34 6.68
C VAL A 229 16.01 -0.58 5.83
N VAL A 230 16.87 -0.03 4.96
CA VAL A 230 17.76 -0.85 4.11
C VAL A 230 18.67 -1.73 4.95
N ILE A 231 19.33 -1.17 5.98
CA ILE A 231 20.22 -1.92 6.88
C ILE A 231 19.45 -2.95 7.73
N GLY A 232 18.21 -2.62 8.11
CA GLY A 232 17.34 -3.54 8.85
C GLY A 232 16.95 -4.76 8.02
N LYS A 233 16.68 -4.56 6.74
CA LYS A 233 16.25 -5.61 5.78
C LYS A 233 17.41 -6.36 5.12
N VAL A 234 18.61 -5.76 5.06
CA VAL A 234 19.83 -6.34 4.52
C VAL A 234 20.95 -6.22 5.56
N PRO A 235 20.93 -7.09 6.60
CA PRO A 235 21.86 -6.98 7.73
C PRO A 235 23.35 -7.08 7.36
N GLU A 236 23.67 -7.68 6.21
CA GLU A 236 25.02 -7.80 5.67
C GLU A 236 25.65 -6.43 5.38
N LEU A 237 24.84 -5.40 5.18
CA LEU A 237 25.29 -4.01 4.97
C LEU A 237 25.52 -3.23 6.27
N LYS A 238 25.45 -3.86 7.45
CA LYS A 238 25.65 -3.16 8.75
C LYS A 238 27.07 -2.63 8.97
N ASN A 239 28.07 -3.18 8.29
CA ASN A 239 29.45 -2.73 8.40
C ASN A 239 29.67 -1.34 7.76
N ALA A 240 30.82 -0.72 8.02
CA ALA A 240 31.09 0.65 7.54
C ALA A 240 31.03 0.79 6.02
N LYS A 241 31.58 -0.20 5.27
CA LYS A 241 31.54 -0.21 3.80
C LYS A 241 30.11 -0.37 3.28
N GLY A 242 29.35 -1.30 3.85
CA GLY A 242 27.95 -1.53 3.47
C GLY A 242 27.06 -0.33 3.74
N LYS A 243 27.25 0.36 4.87
CA LYS A 243 26.53 1.60 5.17
C LYS A 243 26.88 2.72 4.20
N ALA A 244 28.16 2.86 3.82
CA ALA A 244 28.56 3.84 2.81
C ALA A 244 27.91 3.53 1.45
N LEU A 245 27.92 2.27 1.04
CA LEU A 245 27.27 1.80 -0.17
C LEU A 245 25.76 2.09 -0.18
N ALA A 246 25.07 1.73 0.89
CA ALA A 246 23.63 2.00 1.02
C ALA A 246 23.31 3.50 0.97
N LYS A 247 24.16 4.36 1.55
CA LYS A 247 24.02 5.83 1.43
C LYS A 247 24.14 6.29 -0.02
N SER A 248 25.10 5.78 -0.78
CA SER A 248 25.23 6.11 -2.22
C SER A 248 24.04 5.63 -3.04
N MET A 249 23.49 4.43 -2.73
CA MET A 249 22.25 3.94 -3.36
C MET A 249 21.07 4.88 -3.09
N ILE A 250 20.88 5.35 -1.85
CA ILE A 250 19.81 6.26 -1.46
C ILE A 250 20.01 7.64 -2.10
N GLN A 251 21.25 8.12 -2.17
CA GLN A 251 21.58 9.38 -2.84
C GLN A 251 21.21 9.34 -4.32
N LEU A 252 21.51 8.24 -5.01
CA LEU A 252 21.11 8.03 -6.39
C LEU A 252 19.59 7.98 -6.54
N ALA A 253 18.90 7.30 -5.64
CA ALA A 253 17.44 7.28 -5.62
C ALA A 253 16.84 8.69 -5.49
N ASP A 254 17.42 9.54 -4.63
CA ASP A 254 16.98 10.94 -4.51
C ASP A 254 17.19 11.73 -5.80
N LEU A 255 18.31 11.52 -6.53
CA LEU A 255 18.52 12.16 -7.82
C LEU A 255 17.47 11.72 -8.84
N THR A 256 17.12 10.43 -8.87
CA THR A 256 16.04 9.95 -9.77
C THR A 256 14.68 10.52 -9.38
N ARG A 257 14.38 10.67 -8.08
CA ARG A 257 13.13 11.30 -7.58
C ARG A 257 13.06 12.78 -7.96
N GLN A 258 14.17 13.50 -7.87
CA GLN A 258 14.26 14.91 -8.31
C GLN A 258 14.12 15.03 -9.82
N GLY A 259 14.83 14.21 -10.60
CA GLY A 259 14.72 14.17 -12.06
C GLY A 259 13.29 13.86 -12.51
N PHE A 260 12.58 12.98 -11.80
CA PHE A 260 11.18 12.68 -12.05
C PHE A 260 10.27 13.90 -11.78
N ILE A 261 10.48 14.60 -10.66
CA ILE A 261 9.69 15.80 -10.31
C ILE A 261 9.95 16.95 -11.30
N ASN A 262 11.18 17.03 -11.84
CA ASN A 262 11.58 18.03 -12.82
C ASN A 262 11.22 17.65 -14.27
N GLU A 263 10.61 16.46 -14.46
CA GLU A 263 10.28 15.91 -15.79
C GLU A 263 11.51 15.58 -16.66
N ASP A 264 12.69 15.44 -16.05
CA ASP A 264 13.92 15.05 -16.77
C ASP A 264 13.92 13.55 -17.12
N ILE A 265 13.25 12.73 -16.30
CA ILE A 265 13.08 11.29 -16.47
C ILE A 265 11.67 10.85 -16.02
N SER A 266 11.13 9.84 -16.69
CA SER A 266 9.82 9.25 -16.37
C SER A 266 9.87 8.15 -15.29
N SER A 267 11.08 7.66 -15.01
CA SER A 267 11.32 6.58 -14.05
C SER A 267 11.91 7.10 -12.74
N LEU A 268 11.43 6.60 -11.59
CA LEU A 268 12.00 6.94 -10.29
C LEU A 268 12.31 5.71 -9.45
N MET A 269 13.30 5.83 -8.57
CA MET A 269 13.63 4.80 -7.59
C MET A 269 12.85 5.02 -6.30
N SER A 270 11.84 4.18 -6.06
CA SER A 270 11.15 4.12 -4.77
C SER A 270 12.04 3.46 -3.69
N PRO A 271 11.71 3.60 -2.39
CA PRO A 271 12.40 2.86 -1.32
C PRO A 271 12.38 1.33 -1.54
N ARG A 272 11.31 0.80 -2.14
CA ARG A 272 11.22 -0.62 -2.55
C ARG A 272 12.30 -0.95 -3.59
N THR A 273 12.52 -0.08 -4.55
CA THR A 273 13.54 -0.28 -5.59
C THR A 273 14.95 -0.24 -4.99
N VAL A 274 15.22 0.69 -4.07
CA VAL A 274 16.51 0.75 -3.34
C VAL A 274 16.76 -0.53 -2.56
N LEU A 275 15.75 -1.02 -1.83
CA LEU A 275 15.85 -2.27 -1.09
C LEU A 275 16.10 -3.47 -2.01
N THR A 276 15.38 -3.56 -3.11
CA THR A 276 15.59 -4.62 -4.13
C THR A 276 16.99 -4.55 -4.71
N TRP A 277 17.50 -3.34 -4.97
CA TRP A 277 18.87 -3.17 -5.45
C TRP A 277 19.90 -3.65 -4.40
N ALA A 278 19.73 -3.29 -3.14
CA ALA A 278 20.60 -3.76 -2.07
C ALA A 278 20.58 -5.30 -1.95
N GLN A 279 19.41 -5.92 -2.08
CA GLN A 279 19.29 -7.39 -2.09
C GLN A 279 19.96 -8.03 -3.31
N ASN A 280 19.75 -7.47 -4.51
CA ASN A 280 20.40 -7.93 -5.74
C ASN A 280 21.92 -7.78 -5.67
N TYR A 281 22.41 -6.70 -5.05
CA TYR A 281 23.85 -6.57 -4.80
C TYR A 281 24.39 -7.69 -3.90
N MET A 282 23.62 -8.16 -2.94
CA MET A 282 24.04 -9.32 -2.12
C MET A 282 24.16 -10.60 -2.94
N ILE A 283 23.36 -10.74 -3.99
CA ILE A 283 23.38 -11.91 -4.89
C ILE A 283 24.55 -11.81 -5.88
N PHE A 284 24.64 -10.71 -6.62
CA PHE A 284 25.57 -10.55 -7.75
C PHE A 284 26.95 -10.06 -7.35
N LYS A 285 27.09 -9.42 -6.19
CA LYS A 285 28.33 -8.81 -5.67
C LYS A 285 28.97 -7.77 -6.62
N ASP A 286 28.22 -7.29 -7.59
CA ASP A 286 28.59 -6.25 -8.55
C ASP A 286 27.52 -5.15 -8.50
N ILE A 287 27.96 -3.94 -8.15
CA ILE A 287 27.07 -2.79 -7.96
C ILE A 287 26.48 -2.29 -9.29
N LYS A 288 27.27 -2.32 -10.36
CA LYS A 288 26.84 -1.87 -11.68
C LYS A 288 25.86 -2.86 -12.29
N HIS A 289 26.20 -4.14 -12.25
CA HIS A 289 25.34 -5.21 -12.76
C HIS A 289 24.00 -5.25 -12.01
N SER A 290 24.04 -5.22 -10.67
CA SER A 290 22.81 -5.22 -9.86
C SER A 290 21.96 -3.97 -10.09
N PHE A 291 22.58 -2.80 -10.31
CA PHE A 291 21.87 -1.57 -10.68
C PHE A 291 21.16 -1.68 -12.03
N ARG A 292 21.86 -2.17 -13.06
CA ARG A 292 21.28 -2.39 -14.39
C ARG A 292 20.05 -3.27 -14.32
N LEU A 293 20.15 -4.43 -13.67
CA LEU A 293 19.05 -5.39 -13.53
C LEU A 293 17.89 -4.84 -12.70
N THR A 294 18.16 -4.00 -11.71
CA THR A 294 17.13 -3.50 -10.81
C THR A 294 16.39 -2.29 -11.36
N PHE A 295 17.10 -1.36 -11.99
CA PHE A 295 16.55 -0.07 -12.38
C PHE A 295 16.84 0.36 -13.81
N LEU A 296 18.11 0.42 -14.25
CA LEU A 296 18.48 1.00 -15.55
C LEU A 296 17.74 0.36 -16.73
N ASN A 297 17.60 -0.96 -16.73
CA ASN A 297 16.90 -1.69 -17.81
C ASN A 297 15.39 -1.40 -17.87
N LYS A 298 14.82 -0.78 -16.83
CA LYS A 298 13.42 -0.35 -16.79
C LYS A 298 13.22 1.07 -17.27
N CYS A 299 14.31 1.85 -17.39
CA CYS A 299 14.25 3.20 -17.89
C CYS A 299 14.13 3.20 -19.42
N ASP A 300 13.44 4.21 -19.95
CA ASP A 300 13.44 4.49 -21.38
C ASP A 300 14.88 4.65 -21.89
N GLU A 301 15.14 4.21 -23.11
CA GLU A 301 16.48 4.27 -23.71
C GLU A 301 17.02 5.70 -23.77
N ALA A 302 16.16 6.67 -24.05
CA ALA A 302 16.53 8.09 -24.08
C ALA A 302 16.92 8.64 -22.70
N GLU A 303 16.41 8.07 -21.61
CA GLU A 303 16.69 8.50 -20.24
C GLU A 303 17.93 7.83 -19.62
N ARG A 304 18.35 6.68 -20.16
CA ARG A 304 19.49 5.91 -19.63
C ARG A 304 20.78 6.70 -19.48
N PRO A 305 21.16 7.61 -20.41
CA PRO A 305 22.35 8.46 -20.25
C PRO A 305 22.25 9.36 -19.00
N ILE A 306 21.09 9.97 -18.73
CA ILE A 306 20.85 10.82 -17.55
C ILE A 306 21.00 9.99 -16.27
N VAL A 307 20.40 8.81 -16.25
CA VAL A 307 20.46 7.88 -15.11
C VAL A 307 21.89 7.37 -14.88
N ALA A 308 22.66 7.13 -15.97
CA ALA A 308 24.08 6.78 -15.89
C ALA A 308 24.92 7.90 -15.30
N GLU A 309 24.64 9.16 -15.63
CA GLU A 309 25.29 10.32 -15.01
C GLU A 309 24.99 10.40 -13.51
N TYR A 310 23.74 10.15 -13.09
CA TYR A 310 23.41 10.08 -11.67
C TYR A 310 24.20 8.99 -10.93
N PHE A 311 24.38 7.83 -11.59
CA PHE A 311 25.20 6.76 -11.04
C PHE A 311 26.65 7.18 -10.86
N GLN A 312 27.26 7.78 -11.90
CA GLN A 312 28.64 8.29 -11.85
C GLN A 312 28.84 9.30 -10.73
N ARG A 313 27.91 10.24 -10.54
CA ARG A 313 27.95 11.24 -9.44
C ARG A 313 27.95 10.59 -8.05
N CYS A 314 27.25 9.47 -7.88
CA CYS A 314 27.11 8.83 -6.57
C CYS A 314 28.19 7.78 -6.28
N PHE A 315 28.72 7.13 -7.31
CA PHE A 315 29.68 6.01 -7.17
C PHE A 315 31.07 6.33 -7.72
N GLY A 316 31.23 7.41 -8.48
CA GLY A 316 32.52 7.78 -9.08
C GLY A 316 32.97 6.86 -10.23
N GLU A 317 32.05 6.05 -10.76
CA GLU A 317 32.35 5.05 -11.78
C GLU A 317 31.34 5.15 -12.93
N ASP A 318 31.83 5.02 -14.17
CA ASP A 318 30.96 5.00 -15.33
C ASP A 318 30.21 3.67 -15.47
N LEU A 319 28.93 3.76 -15.83
CA LEU A 319 28.19 2.61 -16.32
C LEU A 319 28.57 2.42 -17.79
N THR A 320 29.60 1.60 -18.05
CA THR A 320 29.90 1.20 -19.43
C THR A 320 28.68 0.54 -20.05
N GLU A 321 28.28 0.93 -21.26
CA GLU A 321 27.28 0.17 -22.00
C GLU A 321 27.76 -1.28 -22.11
N SER A 322 26.86 -2.23 -21.87
CA SER A 322 27.17 -3.61 -22.19
C SER A 322 27.24 -3.70 -23.68
N HIS A 323 28.44 -3.56 -24.27
CA HIS A 323 28.65 -4.04 -25.63
C HIS A 323 28.30 -5.53 -25.62
N ASN A 324 27.28 -5.88 -26.34
CA ASN A 324 27.06 -7.26 -26.74
C ASN A 324 28.34 -7.66 -27.52
N PRO A 325 29.09 -8.67 -27.06
CA PRO A 325 30.29 -9.07 -27.78
C PRO A 325 30.01 -9.72 -29.16
N ASP A 326 28.71 -9.85 -29.52
CA ASP A 326 28.24 -10.55 -30.72
C ASP A 326 27.36 -9.67 -31.64
N SER A 327 27.61 -8.35 -31.75
CA SER A 327 27.01 -7.49 -32.78
C SER A 327 28.02 -6.99 -33.78
#